data_5cbf61fd361c390cc8a6107e5d131a0c
#
_entry.id   5cbf61fd361c390cc8a6107e5d131a0c
#
_cell.length_a   1.000
_cell.length_b   1.000
_cell.length_c   1.000
_cell.angle_alpha   90.00
_cell.angle_beta   90.00
_cell.angle_gamma   90.00
#
_symmetry.space_group_name_H-M   'P 1'
#
loop_
_entity.id
_entity.type
_entity.pdbx_description
1 polymer ?
#
loop_
_entity_poly.entity_id
_entity_poly.type
_entity_poly.pdbx_seq_one_letter_code
_entity_poly.pdbx_strand_id
1 'polypeptide(L)'
;MYDINKVRADFPILSRTVYDRPLVYLDNGATTQKPLCVLDAMREEYLNANANVHRGVHYLSQRATDLHEAARETVRQFINAPKTEEIIFTRGTTESINLVAASFCEAFMAEGDEVIVSVMEHHSNIVPWQLQAAKRGIALKVIPMDDSGKLDMQVYEQLFSEKTKIVSVAHVSNTLGTVNPVKEIVRIAHEHGVPVLVDGAQSTPHFAVDVQSIDCDFFAFSGHKIYGPTGIGVLYGKEEWLDRMPPYQGGGEMIESVSFEKTTFEKLPFKFEAGTPDYVATHGLATALNYVSALGMDNIAAHERELTDYCMARLAEIDGMRLFGTTEGKDAVVSFLVGDIHHLDMGTLLDRLGIAVRTGHHCAQPVMDRFGIQGTVRASFGLYNTKEEVDALVAGVKRVSQMF
;
A
#
# COMPACT_ATOMS: atom_id res chain seq x y z
N MET A 1 20.94 7.32 -15.98
CA MET A 1 19.93 6.91 -17.01
C MET A 1 19.34 5.59 -16.55
N TYR A 2 18.02 5.47 -16.47
CA TYR A 2 17.33 4.26 -16.06
C TYR A 2 17.51 3.16 -17.12
N ASP A 3 18.30 2.15 -16.81
CA ASP A 3 18.58 1.03 -17.72
C ASP A 3 17.67 -0.15 -17.37
N ILE A 4 16.57 -0.25 -18.09
CA ILE A 4 15.52 -1.26 -17.85
C ILE A 4 16.05 -2.70 -17.95
N ASN A 5 17.00 -2.98 -18.87
CA ASN A 5 17.55 -4.32 -19.05
C ASN A 5 18.39 -4.74 -17.82
N LYS A 6 19.14 -3.79 -17.27
CA LYS A 6 19.92 -4.00 -16.06
C LYS A 6 19.00 -4.23 -14.84
N VAL A 7 17.95 -3.42 -14.72
CA VAL A 7 16.95 -3.58 -13.66
C VAL A 7 16.25 -4.94 -13.77
N ARG A 8 15.81 -5.36 -14.95
CA ARG A 8 15.13 -6.66 -15.15
C ARG A 8 16.01 -7.85 -14.80
N ALA A 9 17.33 -7.76 -15.01
CA ALA A 9 18.25 -8.83 -14.65
C ALA A 9 18.29 -9.12 -13.14
N ASP A 10 17.95 -8.14 -12.28
CA ASP A 10 17.85 -8.31 -10.84
C ASP A 10 16.63 -9.13 -10.41
N PHE A 11 15.68 -9.41 -11.32
CA PHE A 11 14.42 -10.11 -11.07
C PHE A 11 14.33 -11.42 -11.88
N PRO A 12 14.96 -12.52 -11.45
CA PRO A 12 15.04 -13.77 -12.24
C PRO A 12 13.70 -14.35 -12.65
N ILE A 13 12.66 -14.13 -11.86
CA ILE A 13 11.31 -14.63 -12.14
C ILE A 13 10.73 -14.08 -13.47
N LEU A 14 11.15 -12.91 -13.90
CA LEU A 14 10.68 -12.29 -15.15
C LEU A 14 11.20 -12.99 -16.41
N SER A 15 12.22 -13.84 -16.28
CA SER A 15 12.72 -14.67 -17.39
C SER A 15 12.01 -16.01 -17.54
N ARG A 16 11.01 -16.30 -16.70
CA ARG A 16 10.26 -17.56 -16.76
C ARG A 16 9.31 -17.60 -17.97
N THR A 17 9.01 -18.83 -18.39
CA THR A 17 7.94 -19.13 -19.35
C THR A 17 6.73 -19.70 -18.61
N VAL A 18 5.54 -19.32 -19.07
CA VAL A 18 4.24 -19.80 -18.57
C VAL A 18 3.42 -20.25 -19.79
N TYR A 19 2.96 -21.49 -19.81
CA TYR A 19 2.28 -22.12 -20.98
C TYR A 19 3.10 -21.98 -22.28
N ASP A 20 4.41 -22.21 -22.20
CA ASP A 20 5.38 -22.07 -23.31
C ASP A 20 5.47 -20.66 -23.91
N ARG A 21 5.12 -19.64 -23.14
CA ARG A 21 5.19 -18.23 -23.50
C ARG A 21 6.03 -17.45 -22.50
N PRO A 22 6.71 -16.37 -22.90
CA PRO A 22 7.35 -15.46 -21.96
C PRO A 22 6.32 -14.93 -20.95
N LEU A 23 6.69 -14.86 -19.68
CA LEU A 23 5.85 -14.24 -18.65
C LEU A 23 5.79 -12.73 -18.86
N VAL A 24 4.57 -12.20 -18.96
CA VAL A 24 4.27 -10.76 -18.88
C VAL A 24 3.53 -10.52 -17.57
N TYR A 25 4.24 -9.98 -16.57
CA TYR A 25 3.68 -9.79 -15.22
C TYR A 25 3.18 -8.36 -15.02
N LEU A 26 1.86 -8.20 -15.01
CA LEU A 26 1.14 -6.92 -14.89
C LEU A 26 0.16 -6.91 -13.68
N ASP A 27 0.48 -7.63 -12.61
CA ASP A 27 -0.32 -7.62 -11.35
C ASP A 27 0.48 -7.03 -10.18
N ASN A 28 1.29 -6.00 -10.43
CA ASN A 28 2.15 -5.35 -9.43
C ASN A 28 1.35 -4.65 -8.31
N GLY A 29 0.18 -4.11 -8.62
CA GLY A 29 -0.71 -3.51 -7.63
C GLY A 29 -1.26 -4.52 -6.59
N ALA A 30 -1.14 -5.84 -6.85
CA ALA A 30 -1.42 -6.87 -5.85
C ALA A 30 -0.16 -7.22 -5.05
N THR A 31 0.95 -7.51 -5.73
CA THR A 31 2.28 -7.73 -5.14
C THR A 31 3.35 -7.56 -6.22
N THR A 32 4.48 -6.96 -5.90
CA THR A 32 5.61 -6.85 -6.82
C THR A 32 6.51 -8.09 -6.76
N GLN A 33 7.33 -8.32 -7.78
CA GLN A 33 8.39 -9.31 -7.74
C GLN A 33 9.56 -8.83 -6.87
N LYS A 34 10.44 -9.74 -6.44
CA LYS A 34 11.52 -9.44 -5.49
C LYS A 34 12.86 -9.48 -6.20
N PRO A 35 13.71 -8.45 -6.04
CA PRO A 35 15.05 -8.48 -6.59
C PRO A 35 15.95 -9.45 -5.79
N LEU A 36 16.96 -9.99 -6.44
CA LEU A 36 17.90 -10.95 -5.83
C LEU A 36 18.51 -10.42 -4.53
N CYS A 37 18.87 -9.14 -4.48
CA CYS A 37 19.48 -8.54 -3.29
C CYS A 37 18.61 -8.67 -2.04
N VAL A 38 17.28 -8.58 -2.17
CA VAL A 38 16.34 -8.78 -1.06
C VAL A 38 16.30 -10.23 -0.61
N LEU A 39 16.25 -11.16 -1.57
CA LEU A 39 16.23 -12.59 -1.27
C LEU A 39 17.54 -13.02 -0.60
N ASP A 40 18.68 -12.52 -1.09
CA ASP A 40 19.99 -12.81 -0.55
C ASP A 40 20.19 -12.20 0.85
N ALA A 41 19.73 -10.96 1.09
CA ALA A 41 19.80 -10.33 2.41
C ALA A 41 19.05 -11.15 3.46
N MET A 42 17.83 -11.58 3.17
CA MET A 42 17.03 -12.44 4.06
C MET A 42 17.71 -13.79 4.30
N ARG A 43 18.21 -14.40 3.24
CA ARG A 43 18.92 -15.68 3.33
C ARG A 43 20.19 -15.57 4.20
N GLU A 44 20.99 -14.53 3.97
CA GLU A 44 22.23 -14.30 4.70
C GLU A 44 21.98 -14.03 6.19
N GLU A 45 20.91 -13.32 6.52
CA GLU A 45 20.56 -13.10 7.92
C GLU A 45 20.20 -14.42 8.63
N TYR A 46 19.38 -15.27 8.04
CA TYR A 46 19.08 -16.59 8.60
C TYR A 46 20.32 -17.47 8.75
N LEU A 47 21.25 -17.42 7.82
CA LEU A 47 22.45 -18.25 7.85
C LEU A 47 23.51 -17.75 8.86
N ASN A 48 23.60 -16.43 9.08
CA ASN A 48 24.76 -15.84 9.76
C ASN A 48 24.45 -14.96 10.98
N ALA A 49 23.17 -14.55 11.17
CA ALA A 49 22.79 -13.61 12.24
C ALA A 49 21.46 -13.95 12.92
N ASN A 50 20.93 -15.17 12.70
CA ASN A 50 19.63 -15.56 13.24
C ASN A 50 19.63 -15.67 14.77
N ALA A 51 18.98 -14.73 15.44
CA ALA A 51 18.73 -14.74 16.89
C ALA A 51 17.56 -13.82 17.24
N ASN A 52 16.92 -14.03 18.41
CA ASN A 52 15.92 -13.08 18.90
C ASN A 52 16.56 -11.71 19.17
N VAL A 53 15.82 -10.65 18.89
CA VAL A 53 16.27 -9.26 18.99
C VAL A 53 16.06 -8.67 20.39
N HIS A 54 16.70 -7.56 20.70
CA HIS A 54 16.60 -6.68 21.89
C HIS A 54 17.02 -7.30 23.24
N ARG A 55 16.65 -8.53 23.56
CA ARG A 55 16.83 -9.10 24.92
C ARG A 55 18.04 -10.02 25.10
N GLY A 56 18.66 -10.45 24.01
CA GLY A 56 19.84 -11.34 24.09
C GLY A 56 21.12 -10.56 24.33
N VAL A 57 21.97 -11.06 25.24
CA VAL A 57 23.26 -10.44 25.56
C VAL A 57 24.42 -11.03 24.75
N HIS A 58 24.15 -11.96 23.84
CA HIS A 58 25.14 -12.61 23.00
C HIS A 58 25.27 -11.97 21.61
N TYR A 59 26.41 -12.18 20.95
CA TYR A 59 26.78 -11.56 19.68
C TYR A 59 25.70 -11.64 18.60
N LEU A 60 25.08 -12.82 18.38
CA LEU A 60 24.07 -12.98 17.34
C LEU A 60 22.81 -12.14 17.61
N SER A 61 22.38 -12.06 18.89
CA SER A 61 21.23 -11.24 19.26
C SER A 61 21.51 -9.74 19.06
N GLN A 62 22.70 -9.28 19.41
CA GLN A 62 23.10 -7.89 19.16
C GLN A 62 23.14 -7.61 17.66
N ARG A 63 23.70 -8.52 16.88
CA ARG A 63 23.77 -8.38 15.40
C ARG A 63 22.39 -8.33 14.76
N ALA A 64 21.45 -9.22 15.17
CA ALA A 64 20.07 -9.22 14.68
C ALA A 64 19.33 -7.92 15.09
N THR A 65 19.56 -7.45 16.33
CA THR A 65 19.01 -6.17 16.81
C THR A 65 19.53 -4.99 15.97
N ASP A 66 20.84 -4.94 15.71
CA ASP A 66 21.43 -3.88 14.89
C ASP A 66 20.82 -3.83 13.48
N LEU A 67 20.59 -4.99 12.86
CA LEU A 67 19.96 -5.07 11.53
C LEU A 67 18.50 -4.61 11.57
N HIS A 68 17.76 -5.04 12.59
CA HIS A 68 16.35 -4.67 12.77
C HIS A 68 16.18 -3.15 12.99
N GLU A 69 16.99 -2.55 13.88
CA GLU A 69 16.89 -1.12 14.16
C GLU A 69 17.49 -0.27 13.02
N ALA A 70 18.50 -0.74 12.31
CA ALA A 70 18.96 -0.10 11.08
C ALA A 70 17.87 -0.12 9.99
N ALA A 71 17.04 -1.17 9.95
CA ALA A 71 15.89 -1.22 9.04
C ALA A 71 14.85 -0.15 9.41
N ARG A 72 14.60 0.10 10.72
CA ARG A 72 13.70 1.16 11.18
C ARG A 72 14.21 2.54 10.75
N GLU A 73 15.50 2.79 10.90
CA GLU A 73 16.12 4.05 10.45
C GLU A 73 16.03 4.20 8.91
N THR A 74 16.22 3.12 8.15
CA THR A 74 16.04 3.13 6.68
C THR A 74 14.61 3.52 6.30
N VAL A 75 13.61 2.95 6.98
CA VAL A 75 12.19 3.32 6.76
C VAL A 75 11.97 4.79 7.09
N ARG A 76 12.46 5.26 8.27
CA ARG A 76 12.34 6.66 8.68
C ARG A 76 12.86 7.62 7.61
N GLN A 77 14.05 7.34 7.09
CA GLN A 77 14.66 8.15 6.04
C GLN A 77 13.86 8.09 4.73
N PHE A 78 13.39 6.90 4.34
CA PHE A 78 12.70 6.67 3.09
C PHE A 78 11.39 7.47 2.95
N ILE A 79 10.62 7.59 4.04
CA ILE A 79 9.38 8.38 4.05
C ILE A 79 9.57 9.78 4.66
N ASN A 80 10.81 10.18 4.96
CA ASN A 80 11.16 11.43 5.63
C ASN A 80 10.42 11.65 6.97
N ALA A 81 10.30 10.59 7.79
CA ALA A 81 9.73 10.73 9.14
C ALA A 81 10.70 11.46 10.08
N PRO A 82 10.21 12.26 11.05
CA PRO A 82 11.07 13.00 12.00
C PRO A 82 11.89 12.09 12.89
N LYS A 83 11.28 11.03 13.45
CA LYS A 83 11.85 10.20 14.51
C LYS A 83 11.67 8.71 14.19
N THR A 84 12.60 7.88 14.69
CA THR A 84 12.48 6.40 14.62
C THR A 84 11.36 5.86 15.49
N GLU A 85 11.05 6.53 16.60
CA GLU A 85 9.97 6.20 17.52
C GLU A 85 8.57 6.31 16.90
N GLU A 86 8.46 7.02 15.77
CA GLU A 86 7.24 7.18 14.97
C GLU A 86 7.07 6.07 13.90
N ILE A 87 8.03 5.14 13.81
CA ILE A 87 7.99 4.01 12.89
C ILE A 87 7.67 2.73 13.65
N ILE A 88 6.54 2.11 13.33
CA ILE A 88 6.07 0.87 13.93
C ILE A 88 6.04 -0.21 12.85
N PHE A 89 6.69 -1.34 13.09
CA PHE A 89 6.61 -2.50 12.21
C PHE A 89 5.31 -3.28 12.47
N THR A 90 4.66 -3.64 11.38
CA THR A 90 3.41 -4.40 11.35
C THR A 90 3.52 -5.51 10.30
N ARG A 91 2.48 -6.33 10.16
CA ARG A 91 2.44 -7.36 9.11
C ARG A 91 2.02 -6.81 7.72
N GLY A 92 1.67 -5.54 7.63
CA GLY A 92 1.24 -4.88 6.40
C GLY A 92 0.25 -3.74 6.66
N THR A 93 -0.11 -3.01 5.63
CA THR A 93 -1.05 -1.89 5.67
C THR A 93 -2.37 -2.25 6.38
N THR A 94 -2.89 -3.45 6.14
CA THR A 94 -4.13 -3.90 6.79
C THR A 94 -3.99 -3.91 8.31
N GLU A 95 -2.89 -4.44 8.87
CA GLU A 95 -2.67 -4.41 10.31
C GLU A 95 -2.43 -2.99 10.81
N SER A 96 -1.67 -2.17 10.10
CA SER A 96 -1.42 -0.78 10.44
C SER A 96 -2.73 0.01 10.60
N ILE A 97 -3.65 -0.14 9.64
CA ILE A 97 -4.96 0.54 9.71
C ILE A 97 -5.82 -0.04 10.84
N ASN A 98 -5.81 -1.36 11.05
CA ASN A 98 -6.52 -1.98 12.18
C ASN A 98 -5.99 -1.49 13.53
N LEU A 99 -4.67 -1.33 13.68
CA LEU A 99 -4.04 -0.78 14.88
C LEU A 99 -4.56 0.64 15.15
N VAL A 100 -4.49 1.52 14.13
CA VAL A 100 -5.00 2.90 14.29
C VAL A 100 -6.50 2.86 14.59
N ALA A 101 -7.31 2.13 13.82
CA ALA A 101 -8.74 2.08 14.03
C ALA A 101 -9.12 1.60 15.44
N ALA A 102 -8.45 0.56 15.96
CA ALA A 102 -8.74 0.03 17.28
C ALA A 102 -8.28 0.98 18.40
N SER A 103 -6.99 1.35 18.39
CA SER A 103 -6.38 2.13 19.47
C SER A 103 -6.81 3.60 19.47
N PHE A 104 -7.00 4.21 18.28
CA PHE A 104 -7.50 5.56 18.16
C PHE A 104 -8.96 5.67 18.62
N CYS A 105 -9.82 4.76 18.14
CA CYS A 105 -11.23 4.77 18.57
C CYS A 105 -11.36 4.53 20.09
N GLU A 106 -10.48 3.72 20.68
CA GLU A 106 -10.47 3.49 22.12
C GLU A 106 -10.11 4.73 22.90
N ALA A 107 -9.12 5.49 22.44
CA ALA A 107 -8.62 6.67 23.14
C ALA A 107 -9.46 7.93 22.94
N PHE A 108 -10.06 8.10 21.74
CA PHE A 108 -10.53 9.42 21.30
C PHE A 108 -11.97 9.44 20.78
N MET A 109 -12.66 8.29 20.64
CA MET A 109 -13.99 8.24 20.05
C MET A 109 -15.05 7.69 20.98
N ALA A 110 -16.22 8.32 20.94
CA ALA A 110 -17.44 7.93 21.65
C ALA A 110 -18.55 7.53 20.65
N GLU A 111 -19.67 7.02 21.18
CA GLU A 111 -20.87 6.73 20.40
C GLU A 111 -21.38 8.00 19.65
N GLY A 112 -21.65 7.84 18.37
CA GLY A 112 -22.09 8.90 17.49
C GLY A 112 -20.98 9.75 16.87
N ASP A 113 -19.70 9.51 17.21
CA ASP A 113 -18.58 10.14 16.52
C ASP A 113 -18.41 9.59 15.09
N GLU A 114 -17.68 10.31 14.26
CA GLU A 114 -17.64 10.09 12.81
C GLU A 114 -16.22 9.90 12.30
N VAL A 115 -16.07 8.98 11.33
CA VAL A 115 -14.87 8.78 10.53
C VAL A 115 -15.19 9.15 9.08
N ILE A 116 -14.37 9.95 8.42
CA ILE A 116 -14.48 10.23 7.00
C ILE A 116 -13.55 9.30 6.23
N VAL A 117 -14.10 8.58 5.24
CA VAL A 117 -13.35 7.74 4.29
C VAL A 117 -13.72 8.14 2.86
N SER A 118 -12.97 7.71 1.85
CA SER A 118 -13.40 7.92 0.46
C SER A 118 -14.13 6.69 -0.11
N VAL A 119 -14.88 6.90 -1.18
CA VAL A 119 -15.57 5.82 -1.91
C VAL A 119 -14.60 4.87 -2.60
N MET A 120 -13.35 5.28 -2.82
CA MET A 120 -12.35 4.47 -3.53
C MET A 120 -11.40 3.69 -2.61
N GLU A 121 -11.72 3.61 -1.31
CA GLU A 121 -10.85 2.91 -0.37
C GLU A 121 -10.75 1.41 -0.66
N HIS A 122 -9.56 0.85 -0.44
CA HIS A 122 -9.38 -0.59 -0.33
C HIS A 122 -10.14 -1.11 0.90
N HIS A 123 -10.63 -2.35 0.87
CA HIS A 123 -11.36 -2.95 1.99
C HIS A 123 -10.61 -2.86 3.32
N SER A 124 -9.26 -2.88 3.31
CA SER A 124 -8.45 -2.68 4.51
C SER A 124 -8.57 -1.29 5.14
N ASN A 125 -9.09 -0.31 4.41
CA ASN A 125 -9.37 1.04 4.92
C ASN A 125 -10.88 1.34 5.05
N ILE A 126 -11.73 0.35 4.92
CA ILE A 126 -13.19 0.44 5.20
C ILE A 126 -13.56 -0.46 6.37
N VAL A 127 -13.23 -1.75 6.26
CA VAL A 127 -13.69 -2.78 7.20
C VAL A 127 -13.23 -2.57 8.64
N PRO A 128 -11.99 -2.14 8.93
CA PRO A 128 -11.58 -1.82 10.30
C PRO A 128 -12.48 -0.76 10.96
N TRP A 129 -12.85 0.29 10.23
CA TRP A 129 -13.75 1.33 10.71
C TRP A 129 -15.18 0.83 10.90
N GLN A 130 -15.68 -0.05 9.99
CA GLN A 130 -16.97 -0.71 10.16
C GLN A 130 -17.01 -1.61 11.40
N LEU A 131 -15.92 -2.31 11.71
CA LEU A 131 -15.81 -3.10 12.94
C LEU A 131 -15.87 -2.20 14.19
N GLN A 132 -15.26 -1.02 14.16
CA GLN A 132 -15.39 -0.06 15.25
C GLN A 132 -16.81 0.55 15.29
N ALA A 133 -17.42 0.82 14.14
CA ALA A 133 -18.82 1.28 14.07
C ALA A 133 -19.77 0.29 14.74
N ALA A 134 -19.65 -0.99 14.42
CA ALA A 134 -20.45 -2.05 15.03
C ALA A 134 -20.19 -2.20 16.55
N LYS A 135 -18.97 -1.95 16.99
CA LYS A 135 -18.55 -2.14 18.40
C LYS A 135 -18.87 -0.91 19.26
N ARG A 136 -18.76 0.30 18.73
CA ARG A 136 -18.76 1.57 19.49
C ARG A 136 -19.87 2.54 19.08
N GLY A 137 -20.64 2.23 18.03
CA GLY A 137 -21.71 3.13 17.57
C GLY A 137 -21.19 4.38 16.84
N ILE A 138 -19.99 4.33 16.26
CA ILE A 138 -19.48 5.42 15.42
C ILE A 138 -20.05 5.32 13.99
N ALA A 139 -20.03 6.41 13.22
CA ALA A 139 -20.56 6.49 11.87
C ALA A 139 -19.42 6.69 10.83
N LEU A 140 -19.59 6.12 9.63
CA LEU A 140 -18.74 6.39 8.48
C LEU A 140 -19.41 7.40 7.54
N LYS A 141 -18.68 8.46 7.20
CA LYS A 141 -19.02 9.40 6.14
C LYS A 141 -18.13 9.16 4.93
N VAL A 142 -18.69 9.29 3.72
CA VAL A 142 -17.97 8.88 2.51
C VAL A 142 -17.82 10.08 1.57
N ILE A 143 -16.58 10.36 1.17
CA ILE A 143 -16.25 11.33 0.12
C ILE A 143 -16.59 10.68 -1.23
N PRO A 144 -17.52 11.23 -2.02
CA PRO A 144 -17.85 10.70 -3.33
C PRO A 144 -16.77 11.01 -4.37
N MET A 145 -16.87 10.37 -5.55
CA MET A 145 -16.04 10.67 -6.71
C MET A 145 -16.90 10.90 -7.95
N ASP A 146 -16.33 11.59 -8.93
CA ASP A 146 -16.91 11.76 -10.26
C ASP A 146 -16.68 10.54 -11.17
N ASP A 147 -17.14 10.61 -12.43
CA ASP A 147 -17.00 9.53 -13.41
C ASP A 147 -15.55 9.32 -13.90
N SER A 148 -14.67 10.31 -13.72
CA SER A 148 -13.24 10.17 -13.99
C SER A 148 -12.49 9.41 -12.88
N GLY A 149 -13.10 9.30 -11.69
CA GLY A 149 -12.50 8.76 -10.48
C GLY A 149 -11.79 9.82 -9.63
N LYS A 150 -12.13 11.11 -9.77
CA LYS A 150 -11.62 12.20 -8.93
C LYS A 150 -12.54 12.42 -7.74
N LEU A 151 -11.98 12.58 -6.53
CA LEU A 151 -12.73 12.88 -5.32
C LEU A 151 -13.40 14.26 -5.40
N ASP A 152 -14.63 14.36 -4.90
CA ASP A 152 -15.37 15.62 -4.76
C ASP A 152 -14.92 16.36 -3.49
N MET A 153 -13.99 17.28 -3.66
CA MET A 153 -13.43 18.05 -2.55
C MET A 153 -14.41 19.06 -1.94
N GLN A 154 -15.43 19.50 -2.70
CA GLN A 154 -16.46 20.39 -2.16
C GLN A 154 -17.37 19.63 -1.19
N VAL A 155 -17.76 18.40 -1.55
CA VAL A 155 -18.52 17.53 -0.64
C VAL A 155 -17.64 17.17 0.57
N TYR A 156 -16.33 16.90 0.37
CA TYR A 156 -15.43 16.61 1.47
C TYR A 156 -15.45 17.69 2.56
N GLU A 157 -15.33 18.97 2.18
CA GLU A 157 -15.39 20.09 3.13
C GLU A 157 -16.71 20.15 3.91
N GLN A 158 -17.82 19.72 3.29
CA GLN A 158 -19.15 19.72 3.92
C GLN A 158 -19.39 18.52 4.85
N LEU A 159 -18.54 17.48 4.79
CA LEU A 159 -18.69 16.29 5.64
C LEU A 159 -18.28 16.54 7.10
N PHE A 160 -17.48 17.56 7.39
CA PHE A 160 -17.02 17.82 8.74
C PHE A 160 -18.14 18.30 9.68
N SER A 161 -18.09 17.79 10.90
CA SER A 161 -18.95 18.18 12.01
C SER A 161 -18.13 18.14 13.32
N GLU A 162 -18.69 18.59 14.43
CA GLU A 162 -18.06 18.47 15.76
C GLU A 162 -17.82 17.00 16.17
N LYS A 163 -18.50 16.06 15.53
CA LYS A 163 -18.38 14.63 15.76
C LYS A 163 -17.29 13.97 14.91
N THR A 164 -16.78 14.64 13.90
CA THR A 164 -15.70 14.11 13.06
C THR A 164 -14.40 14.04 13.86
N LYS A 165 -13.80 12.82 13.96
CA LYS A 165 -12.60 12.59 14.79
C LYS A 165 -11.38 12.19 13.99
N ILE A 166 -11.55 11.58 12.82
CA ILE A 166 -10.45 11.16 11.96
C ILE A 166 -10.90 11.08 10.50
N VAL A 167 -9.98 11.38 9.59
CA VAL A 167 -10.11 11.10 8.15
C VAL A 167 -9.17 9.96 7.81
N SER A 168 -9.62 8.99 7.01
CA SER A 168 -8.80 7.87 6.56
C SER A 168 -8.95 7.65 5.07
N VAL A 169 -7.91 7.95 4.28
CA VAL A 169 -7.98 7.99 2.81
C VAL A 169 -6.78 7.36 2.14
N ALA A 170 -6.99 6.72 0.99
CA ALA A 170 -5.92 6.22 0.14
C ALA A 170 -5.20 7.39 -0.56
N HIS A 171 -3.87 7.31 -0.60
CA HIS A 171 -3.05 8.24 -1.40
C HIS A 171 -3.24 7.97 -2.90
N VAL A 172 -3.21 6.68 -3.28
CA VAL A 172 -3.45 6.23 -4.66
C VAL A 172 -4.47 5.11 -4.66
N SER A 173 -5.49 5.22 -5.51
CA SER A 173 -6.49 4.16 -5.69
C SER A 173 -5.86 2.91 -6.33
N ASN A 174 -5.95 1.78 -5.64
CA ASN A 174 -5.47 0.49 -6.16
C ASN A 174 -6.28 -0.02 -7.36
N THR A 175 -7.44 0.56 -7.62
CA THR A 175 -8.34 0.18 -8.72
C THR A 175 -8.27 1.15 -9.89
N LEU A 176 -8.26 2.45 -9.60
CA LEU A 176 -8.35 3.49 -10.63
C LEU A 176 -7.00 4.09 -11.00
N GLY A 177 -5.98 3.95 -10.13
CA GLY A 177 -4.70 4.65 -10.26
C GLY A 177 -4.79 6.15 -9.95
N THR A 178 -5.96 6.65 -9.56
CA THR A 178 -6.14 8.05 -9.17
C THR A 178 -5.21 8.41 -8.02
N VAL A 179 -4.42 9.46 -8.19
CA VAL A 179 -3.61 10.06 -7.13
C VAL A 179 -4.46 11.11 -6.42
N ASN A 180 -4.81 10.87 -5.17
CA ASN A 180 -5.63 11.78 -4.39
C ASN A 180 -4.82 12.97 -3.87
N PRO A 181 -5.43 14.17 -3.73
CA PRO A 181 -4.77 15.38 -3.26
C PRO A 181 -4.59 15.36 -1.73
N VAL A 182 -3.80 14.40 -1.22
CA VAL A 182 -3.71 14.15 0.24
C VAL A 182 -3.20 15.33 1.04
N LYS A 183 -2.33 16.19 0.46
CA LYS A 183 -1.91 17.43 1.13
C LYS A 183 -3.07 18.38 1.37
N GLU A 184 -3.97 18.51 0.40
CA GLU A 184 -5.17 19.34 0.52
C GLU A 184 -6.16 18.72 1.49
N ILE A 185 -6.35 17.38 1.43
CA ILE A 185 -7.19 16.63 2.37
C ILE A 185 -6.70 16.84 3.80
N VAL A 186 -5.40 16.72 4.05
CA VAL A 186 -4.80 16.93 5.39
C VAL A 186 -4.98 18.37 5.84
N ARG A 187 -4.70 19.35 4.98
CA ARG A 187 -4.86 20.77 5.32
C ARG A 187 -6.29 21.08 5.77
N ILE A 188 -7.28 20.64 5.01
CA ILE A 188 -8.71 20.86 5.34
C ILE A 188 -9.07 20.16 6.64
N ALA A 189 -8.65 18.91 6.85
CA ALA A 189 -8.92 18.18 8.09
C ALA A 189 -8.30 18.89 9.32
N HIS A 190 -7.07 19.37 9.19
CA HIS A 190 -6.38 20.09 10.28
C HIS A 190 -7.03 21.43 10.59
N GLU A 191 -7.64 22.12 9.63
CA GLU A 191 -8.42 23.35 9.89
C GLU A 191 -9.64 23.07 10.78
N HIS A 192 -10.14 21.82 10.79
CA HIS A 192 -11.17 21.33 11.69
C HIS A 192 -10.62 20.64 12.95
N GLY A 193 -9.29 20.60 13.13
CA GLY A 193 -8.64 19.92 14.25
C GLY A 193 -8.73 18.38 14.19
N VAL A 194 -8.91 17.82 12.99
CA VAL A 194 -9.11 16.38 12.73
C VAL A 194 -7.85 15.75 12.15
N PRO A 195 -7.28 14.71 12.77
CA PRO A 195 -6.13 14.00 12.24
C PRO A 195 -6.47 13.16 11.01
N VAL A 196 -5.42 12.84 10.21
CA VAL A 196 -5.56 12.11 8.95
C VAL A 196 -4.64 10.89 8.91
N LEU A 197 -5.23 9.72 8.60
CA LEU A 197 -4.51 8.53 8.20
C LEU A 197 -4.49 8.44 6.68
N VAL A 198 -3.30 8.26 6.11
CA VAL A 198 -3.09 8.06 4.67
C VAL A 198 -2.68 6.62 4.40
N ASP A 199 -3.49 5.88 3.63
CA ASP A 199 -3.10 4.57 3.08
C ASP A 199 -2.16 4.77 1.90
N GLY A 200 -0.88 4.53 2.13
CA GLY A 200 0.21 4.69 1.18
C GLY A 200 0.58 3.40 0.43
N ALA A 201 -0.23 2.35 0.53
CA ALA A 201 0.10 1.04 -0.03
C ALA A 201 0.35 1.04 -1.55
N GLN A 202 -0.25 1.97 -2.28
CA GLN A 202 -0.08 2.14 -3.72
C GLN A 202 0.77 3.35 -4.10
N SER A 203 1.07 4.28 -3.19
CA SER A 203 1.94 5.41 -3.50
C SER A 203 3.41 5.11 -3.26
N THR A 204 3.69 4.37 -2.18
CA THR A 204 5.07 4.09 -1.72
C THR A 204 5.94 3.39 -2.77
N PRO A 205 5.44 2.44 -3.61
CA PRO A 205 6.25 1.81 -4.64
C PRO A 205 6.55 2.70 -5.86
N HIS A 206 5.77 3.75 -6.10
CA HIS A 206 5.71 4.43 -7.38
C HIS A 206 6.37 5.81 -7.39
N PHE A 207 6.34 6.54 -6.26
CA PHE A 207 6.96 7.86 -6.15
C PHE A 207 7.43 8.17 -4.73
N ALA A 208 8.26 9.20 -4.59
CA ALA A 208 8.78 9.62 -3.30
C ALA A 208 7.64 10.11 -2.37
N VAL A 209 7.62 9.57 -1.16
CA VAL A 209 6.68 9.98 -0.11
C VAL A 209 7.45 10.76 0.95
N ASP A 210 6.91 11.92 1.32
CA ASP A 210 7.42 12.78 2.39
C ASP A 210 6.29 13.06 3.37
N VAL A 211 6.24 12.32 4.49
CA VAL A 211 5.17 12.41 5.48
C VAL A 211 5.14 13.77 6.18
N GLN A 212 6.29 14.45 6.31
CA GLN A 212 6.36 15.80 6.87
C GLN A 212 5.78 16.83 5.90
N SER A 213 6.04 16.69 4.59
CA SER A 213 5.49 17.56 3.55
C SER A 213 3.99 17.35 3.33
N ILE A 214 3.51 16.11 3.52
CA ILE A 214 2.07 15.78 3.51
C ILE A 214 1.41 16.30 4.79
N ASP A 215 2.15 16.30 5.89
CA ASP A 215 1.74 16.61 7.27
C ASP A 215 0.67 15.65 7.82
N CYS A 216 0.60 14.40 7.28
CA CYS A 216 -0.35 13.41 7.78
C CYS A 216 0.01 12.94 9.19
N ASP A 217 -1.01 12.56 9.96
CA ASP A 217 -0.83 12.12 11.34
C ASP A 217 -0.47 10.64 11.42
N PHE A 218 -0.95 9.85 10.44
CA PHE A 218 -0.61 8.45 10.23
C PHE A 218 -0.40 8.16 8.76
N PHE A 219 0.55 7.26 8.47
CA PHE A 219 0.82 6.76 7.12
C PHE A 219 1.12 5.27 7.17
N ALA A 220 0.50 4.46 6.29
CA ALA A 220 0.65 3.02 6.30
C ALA A 220 1.04 2.47 4.92
N PHE A 221 1.98 1.51 4.88
CA PHE A 221 2.31 0.80 3.65
C PHE A 221 2.76 -0.65 3.90
N SER A 222 2.85 -1.45 2.84
CA SER A 222 3.21 -2.87 2.88
C SER A 222 4.49 -3.16 2.10
N GLY A 223 5.39 -3.94 2.69
CA GLY A 223 6.66 -4.31 2.08
C GLY A 223 6.50 -5.06 0.76
N HIS A 224 5.52 -5.98 0.66
CA HIS A 224 5.34 -6.81 -0.53
C HIS A 224 4.93 -6.04 -1.79
N LYS A 225 4.52 -4.79 -1.69
CA LYS A 225 4.19 -3.92 -2.82
C LYS A 225 5.37 -3.07 -3.28
N ILE A 226 6.35 -2.83 -2.40
CA ILE A 226 7.57 -2.08 -2.69
C ILE A 226 8.79 -3.00 -2.81
N TYR A 227 8.65 -4.10 -3.54
CA TYR A 227 9.73 -5.05 -3.85
C TYR A 227 10.32 -5.78 -2.64
N GLY A 228 9.81 -5.54 -1.44
CA GLY A 228 10.16 -6.17 -0.18
C GLY A 228 9.39 -7.46 0.09
N PRO A 229 9.67 -8.16 1.21
CA PRO A 229 9.01 -9.42 1.57
C PRO A 229 7.52 -9.25 1.90
N THR A 230 6.81 -10.36 1.88
CA THR A 230 5.45 -10.47 2.45
C THR A 230 5.53 -10.51 3.97
N GLY A 231 4.42 -10.22 4.65
CA GLY A 231 4.33 -10.33 6.11
C GLY A 231 4.98 -9.18 6.89
N ILE A 232 5.46 -8.17 6.21
CA ILE A 232 6.00 -6.94 6.79
C ILE A 232 5.30 -5.70 6.22
N GLY A 233 5.05 -4.73 7.06
CA GLY A 233 4.59 -3.39 6.73
C GLY A 233 5.00 -2.39 7.77
N VAL A 234 4.58 -1.17 7.56
CA VAL A 234 4.95 -0.03 8.39
C VAL A 234 3.70 0.80 8.69
N LEU A 235 3.62 1.23 9.93
CA LEU A 235 2.81 2.37 10.36
C LEU A 235 3.76 3.48 10.79
N TYR A 236 3.69 4.63 10.14
CA TYR A 236 4.14 5.90 10.67
C TYR A 236 2.98 6.54 11.46
N GLY A 237 3.28 7.11 12.61
CA GLY A 237 2.33 7.94 13.35
C GLY A 237 3.06 9.04 14.10
N LYS A 238 2.51 10.26 14.12
CA LYS A 238 3.05 11.35 14.94
C LYS A 238 3.08 10.94 16.42
N GLU A 239 4.20 11.16 17.09
CA GLU A 239 4.44 10.77 18.48
C GLU A 239 3.30 11.19 19.42
N GLU A 240 2.77 12.42 19.25
CA GLU A 240 1.68 12.94 20.07
C GLU A 240 0.39 12.11 20.04
N TRP A 241 0.08 11.46 18.92
CA TRP A 241 -1.05 10.54 18.79
C TRP A 241 -0.70 9.17 19.35
N LEU A 242 0.46 8.63 18.96
CA LEU A 242 0.90 7.31 19.38
C LEU A 242 1.05 7.20 20.91
N ASP A 243 1.58 8.22 21.56
CA ASP A 243 1.73 8.23 23.02
C ASP A 243 0.39 8.14 23.77
N ARG A 244 -0.63 8.75 23.23
CA ARG A 244 -1.97 8.79 23.84
C ARG A 244 -2.83 7.57 23.50
N MET A 245 -2.49 6.84 22.42
CA MET A 245 -3.20 5.62 22.04
C MET A 245 -2.82 4.45 22.95
N PRO A 246 -3.76 3.60 23.40
CA PRO A 246 -3.43 2.38 24.10
C PRO A 246 -2.78 1.35 23.17
N PRO A 247 -2.04 0.35 23.71
CA PRO A 247 -1.50 -0.73 22.94
C PRO A 247 -2.59 -1.46 22.14
N TYR A 248 -2.24 -1.93 20.94
CA TYR A 248 -3.15 -2.69 20.07
C TYR A 248 -3.17 -4.18 20.43
N GLN A 249 -2.00 -4.73 20.75
CA GLN A 249 -1.82 -6.14 21.13
C GLN A 249 -1.05 -6.20 22.46
N GLY A 250 -1.26 -7.26 23.22
CA GLY A 250 -0.53 -7.51 24.47
C GLY A 250 0.34 -8.77 24.34
N GLY A 251 1.54 -8.71 24.92
CA GLY A 251 2.49 -9.82 24.90
C GLY A 251 3.85 -9.45 25.47
N GLY A 252 4.85 -10.22 25.15
CA GLY A 252 6.26 -9.86 25.41
C GLY A 252 6.71 -8.69 24.53
N GLU A 253 7.88 -8.19 24.74
CA GLU A 253 8.54 -7.05 24.09
C GLU A 253 7.90 -5.68 24.41
N MET A 254 6.59 -5.55 24.34
CA MET A 254 5.83 -4.30 24.47
C MET A 254 5.55 -3.86 25.93
N ILE A 255 6.03 -4.61 26.91
CA ILE A 255 5.81 -4.38 28.34
C ILE A 255 7.11 -3.93 29.06
N GLU A 256 6.99 -2.97 29.96
CA GLU A 256 8.04 -2.58 30.90
C GLU A 256 8.00 -3.47 32.16
N SER A 257 6.81 -3.64 32.76
CA SER A 257 6.61 -4.53 33.89
C SER A 257 5.25 -5.20 33.87
N VAL A 258 5.15 -6.41 34.42
CA VAL A 258 3.91 -7.19 34.54
C VAL A 258 3.77 -7.77 35.91
N SER A 259 2.61 -7.54 36.53
CA SER A 259 2.11 -8.31 37.69
C SER A 259 0.69 -8.78 37.39
N PHE A 260 0.11 -9.60 38.27
CA PHE A 260 -1.31 -9.98 38.12
C PHE A 260 -2.28 -8.81 38.31
N GLU A 261 -1.84 -7.75 39.02
CA GLU A 261 -2.65 -6.58 39.32
C GLU A 261 -2.50 -5.47 38.28
N LYS A 262 -1.30 -5.36 37.68
CA LYS A 262 -1.00 -4.24 36.77
C LYS A 262 0.10 -4.57 35.76
N THR A 263 -0.04 -4.02 34.55
CA THR A 263 1.00 -3.99 33.53
C THR A 263 1.35 -2.55 33.19
N THR A 264 2.64 -2.25 33.02
CA THR A 264 3.13 -1.01 32.39
C THR A 264 3.77 -1.36 31.04
N PHE A 265 3.70 -0.40 30.13
CA PHE A 265 4.08 -0.63 28.73
C PHE A 265 5.39 0.06 28.42
N GLU A 266 6.13 -0.49 27.46
CA GLU A 266 7.31 0.11 26.89
C GLU A 266 7.00 1.43 26.20
N LYS A 267 8.06 2.22 25.94
CA LYS A 267 8.00 3.45 25.13
C LYS A 267 7.79 3.12 23.65
N LEU A 268 7.49 4.13 22.88
CA LEU A 268 7.48 4.05 21.42
C LEU A 268 8.86 3.65 20.86
N PRO A 269 8.90 2.86 19.81
CA PRO A 269 7.80 2.23 19.08
C PRO A 269 7.32 0.92 19.71
N PHE A 270 8.06 0.35 20.67
CA PHE A 270 7.91 -1.01 21.21
C PHE A 270 6.54 -1.25 21.84
N LYS A 271 5.89 -0.22 22.39
CA LYS A 271 4.51 -0.28 22.88
C LYS A 271 3.51 -0.92 21.90
N PHE A 272 3.77 -0.83 20.59
CA PHE A 272 2.91 -1.37 19.54
C PHE A 272 3.47 -2.61 18.85
N GLU A 273 4.63 -3.11 19.28
CA GLU A 273 5.31 -4.27 18.67
C GLU A 273 5.34 -5.44 19.66
N ALA A 274 4.20 -6.15 19.77
CA ALA A 274 4.06 -7.25 20.71
C ALA A 274 4.61 -8.57 20.15
N GLY A 275 5.43 -9.27 20.95
CA GLY A 275 6.04 -10.56 20.61
C GLY A 275 7.31 -10.40 19.79
N THR A 276 7.95 -11.52 19.43
CA THR A 276 9.14 -11.51 18.59
C THR A 276 8.79 -10.98 17.20
N PRO A 277 9.40 -9.86 16.74
CA PRO A 277 9.12 -9.30 15.41
C PRO A 277 9.69 -10.16 14.30
N ASP A 278 9.22 -9.96 13.07
CA ASP A 278 9.85 -10.55 11.87
C ASP A 278 11.08 -9.71 11.48
N TYR A 279 12.18 -9.88 12.25
CA TYR A 279 13.42 -9.11 12.06
C TYR A 279 14.08 -9.39 10.72
N VAL A 280 13.92 -10.60 10.15
CA VAL A 280 14.46 -10.92 8.82
C VAL A 280 13.66 -10.21 7.73
N ALA A 281 12.34 -10.12 7.85
CA ALA A 281 11.54 -9.37 6.89
C ALA A 281 11.77 -7.85 7.00
N THR A 282 12.06 -7.30 8.18
CA THR A 282 12.43 -5.87 8.30
C THR A 282 13.73 -5.56 7.59
N HIS A 283 14.75 -6.41 7.71
CA HIS A 283 16.01 -6.28 6.96
C HIS A 283 15.77 -6.42 5.44
N GLY A 284 14.96 -7.39 5.03
CA GLY A 284 14.54 -7.53 3.63
C GLY A 284 13.80 -6.30 3.10
N LEU A 285 12.93 -5.69 3.91
CA LEU A 285 12.27 -4.42 3.58
C LEU A 285 13.28 -3.28 3.40
N ALA A 286 14.19 -3.09 4.37
CA ALA A 286 15.21 -2.06 4.28
C ALA A 286 16.10 -2.22 3.02
N THR A 287 16.43 -3.46 2.67
CA THR A 287 17.17 -3.76 1.44
C THR A 287 16.37 -3.35 0.19
N ALA A 288 15.05 -3.61 0.17
CA ALA A 288 14.18 -3.19 -0.93
C ALA A 288 14.10 -1.66 -1.04
N LEU A 289 13.93 -0.95 0.09
CA LEU A 289 13.88 0.51 0.12
C LEU A 289 15.20 1.14 -0.37
N ASN A 290 16.35 0.59 0.05
CA ASN A 290 17.65 1.01 -0.45
C ASN A 290 17.82 0.75 -1.95
N TYR A 291 17.31 -0.38 -2.46
CA TYR A 291 17.32 -0.71 -3.89
C TYR A 291 16.55 0.31 -4.72
N VAL A 292 15.30 0.60 -4.37
CA VAL A 292 14.49 1.58 -5.12
C VAL A 292 15.03 3.00 -4.97
N SER A 293 15.57 3.35 -3.81
CA SER A 293 16.24 4.65 -3.58
C SER A 293 17.47 4.82 -4.47
N ALA A 294 18.26 3.75 -4.65
CA ALA A 294 19.45 3.78 -5.52
C ALA A 294 19.09 3.91 -7.01
N LEU A 295 17.93 3.39 -7.44
CA LEU A 295 17.39 3.62 -8.79
C LEU A 295 16.86 5.05 -8.96
N GLY A 296 16.41 5.66 -7.86
CA GLY A 296 15.80 6.99 -7.82
C GLY A 296 14.29 6.94 -8.05
N MET A 297 13.51 7.35 -7.05
CA MET A 297 12.05 7.32 -7.09
C MET A 297 11.49 8.18 -8.25
N ASP A 298 12.11 9.30 -8.58
CA ASP A 298 11.70 10.13 -9.73
C ASP A 298 11.88 9.40 -11.08
N ASN A 299 12.93 8.59 -11.19
CA ASN A 299 13.16 7.78 -12.40
C ASN A 299 12.11 6.68 -12.52
N ILE A 300 11.76 6.03 -11.40
CA ILE A 300 10.71 5.01 -11.34
C ILE A 300 9.38 5.64 -11.74
N ALA A 301 9.00 6.74 -11.10
CA ALA A 301 7.76 7.47 -11.40
C ALA A 301 7.65 7.88 -12.87
N ALA A 302 8.73 8.40 -13.46
CA ALA A 302 8.76 8.81 -14.86
C ALA A 302 8.58 7.60 -15.80
N HIS A 303 9.28 6.50 -15.51
CA HIS A 303 9.19 5.26 -16.29
C HIS A 303 7.78 4.65 -16.25
N GLU A 304 7.20 4.52 -15.07
CA GLU A 304 5.87 3.92 -14.89
C GLU A 304 4.75 4.80 -15.45
N ARG A 305 4.89 6.12 -15.38
CA ARG A 305 3.97 7.07 -16.02
C ARG A 305 4.01 6.91 -17.54
N GLU A 306 5.19 6.83 -18.15
CA GLU A 306 5.33 6.60 -19.60
C GLU A 306 4.63 5.30 -20.04
N LEU A 307 4.78 4.20 -19.26
CA LEU A 307 4.10 2.94 -19.54
C LEU A 307 2.58 3.04 -19.37
N THR A 308 2.12 3.75 -18.35
CA THR A 308 0.69 3.94 -18.06
C THR A 308 0.01 4.72 -19.18
N ASP A 309 0.59 5.86 -19.56
CA ASP A 309 0.08 6.70 -20.64
C ASP A 309 0.09 5.95 -21.98
N TYR A 310 1.17 5.22 -22.27
CA TYR A 310 1.27 4.39 -23.47
C TYR A 310 0.22 3.28 -23.48
N CYS A 311 0.02 2.58 -22.37
CA CYS A 311 -0.98 1.53 -22.25
C CYS A 311 -2.40 2.07 -22.46
N MET A 312 -2.74 3.17 -21.81
CA MET A 312 -4.05 3.80 -21.94
C MET A 312 -4.34 4.21 -23.39
N ALA A 313 -3.39 4.87 -24.04
CA ALA A 313 -3.51 5.27 -25.45
C ALA A 313 -3.75 4.07 -26.38
N ARG A 314 -2.96 2.99 -26.21
CA ARG A 314 -3.04 1.79 -27.04
C ARG A 314 -4.31 0.95 -26.79
N LEU A 315 -4.77 0.88 -25.52
CA LEU A 315 -6.03 0.20 -25.20
C LEU A 315 -7.23 0.99 -25.75
N ALA A 316 -7.21 2.31 -25.71
CA ALA A 316 -8.29 3.16 -26.23
C ALA A 316 -8.55 2.98 -27.75
N GLU A 317 -7.60 2.43 -28.51
CA GLU A 317 -7.77 2.09 -29.92
C GLU A 317 -8.64 0.83 -30.15
N ILE A 318 -8.98 0.08 -29.09
CA ILE A 318 -9.75 -1.18 -29.19
C ILE A 318 -11.23 -0.86 -29.18
N ASP A 319 -11.98 -1.36 -30.17
CA ASP A 319 -13.43 -1.18 -30.22
C ASP A 319 -14.11 -1.73 -28.96
N GLY A 320 -15.06 -0.95 -28.40
CA GLY A 320 -15.77 -1.33 -27.19
C GLY A 320 -14.97 -1.16 -25.89
N MET A 321 -13.75 -0.62 -25.94
CA MET A 321 -12.92 -0.37 -24.74
C MET A 321 -13.58 0.66 -23.80
N ARG A 322 -13.65 0.31 -22.54
CA ARG A 322 -14.02 1.21 -21.43
C ARG A 322 -12.89 1.27 -20.42
N LEU A 323 -12.27 2.42 -20.26
CA LEU A 323 -11.23 2.68 -19.28
C LEU A 323 -11.86 3.29 -18.02
N PHE A 324 -11.34 2.90 -16.85
CA PHE A 324 -11.77 3.40 -15.54
C PHE A 324 -10.60 4.11 -14.84
N GLY A 325 -10.91 5.22 -14.15
CA GLY A 325 -9.88 6.09 -13.59
C GLY A 325 -9.12 6.81 -14.70
N THR A 326 -9.76 7.83 -15.26
CA THR A 326 -9.21 8.61 -16.39
C THR A 326 -8.69 9.98 -15.95
N THR A 327 -8.38 10.13 -14.66
CA THR A 327 -7.80 11.35 -14.10
C THR A 327 -6.43 11.63 -14.70
N GLU A 328 -6.12 12.90 -14.93
CA GLU A 328 -4.79 13.32 -15.34
C GLU A 328 -3.77 13.00 -14.25
N GLY A 329 -2.58 12.56 -14.65
CA GLY A 329 -1.50 12.25 -13.71
C GLY A 329 -1.73 11.01 -12.85
N LYS A 330 -2.59 10.10 -13.28
CA LYS A 330 -2.79 8.80 -12.60
C LYS A 330 -1.50 7.99 -12.53
N ASP A 331 -1.45 7.09 -11.58
CA ASP A 331 -0.31 6.22 -11.36
C ASP A 331 -0.50 4.83 -12.00
N ALA A 332 0.50 4.04 -12.04
CA ALA A 332 0.84 2.74 -12.63
C ALA A 332 -0.27 1.65 -12.70
N VAL A 333 -1.54 2.03 -12.68
CA VAL A 333 -2.72 1.13 -12.72
C VAL A 333 -3.64 1.49 -13.87
N VAL A 334 -4.01 0.51 -14.69
CA VAL A 334 -4.99 0.65 -15.77
C VAL A 334 -6.08 -0.40 -15.61
N SER A 335 -7.29 0.04 -15.30
CA SER A 335 -8.49 -0.80 -15.20
C SER A 335 -9.39 -0.61 -16.42
N PHE A 336 -9.88 -1.72 -16.99
CA PHE A 336 -10.65 -1.68 -18.23
C PHE A 336 -11.68 -2.81 -18.34
N LEU A 337 -12.63 -2.63 -19.25
CA LEU A 337 -13.55 -3.64 -19.80
C LEU A 337 -13.64 -3.48 -21.32
N VAL A 338 -14.02 -4.53 -22.04
CA VAL A 338 -14.20 -4.51 -23.49
C VAL A 338 -15.59 -5.06 -23.83
N GLY A 339 -16.46 -4.22 -24.39
CA GLY A 339 -17.83 -4.61 -24.74
C GLY A 339 -18.55 -5.29 -23.57
N ASP A 340 -19.19 -6.42 -23.85
CA ASP A 340 -19.90 -7.24 -22.88
C ASP A 340 -19.07 -8.44 -22.37
N ILE A 341 -17.75 -8.49 -22.68
CA ILE A 341 -16.87 -9.57 -22.26
C ILE A 341 -16.69 -9.51 -20.74
N HIS A 342 -17.02 -10.61 -20.07
CA HIS A 342 -16.86 -10.69 -18.62
C HIS A 342 -15.38 -10.60 -18.23
N HIS A 343 -15.05 -9.80 -17.22
CA HIS A 343 -13.66 -9.57 -16.81
C HIS A 343 -12.88 -10.85 -16.47
N LEU A 344 -13.56 -11.88 -15.90
CA LEU A 344 -12.94 -13.18 -15.61
C LEU A 344 -12.54 -13.93 -16.87
N ASP A 345 -13.39 -13.90 -17.92
CA ASP A 345 -13.10 -14.56 -19.19
C ASP A 345 -11.92 -13.89 -19.88
N MET A 346 -11.92 -12.55 -19.94
CA MET A 346 -10.79 -11.78 -20.46
C MET A 346 -9.49 -12.13 -19.71
N GLY A 347 -9.47 -12.10 -18.39
CA GLY A 347 -8.27 -12.42 -17.61
C GLY A 347 -7.82 -13.86 -17.74
N THR A 348 -8.75 -14.81 -17.76
CA THR A 348 -8.44 -16.25 -17.95
C THR A 348 -7.81 -16.51 -19.32
N LEU A 349 -8.29 -15.86 -20.38
CA LEU A 349 -7.73 -16.02 -21.72
C LEU A 349 -6.40 -15.30 -21.89
N LEU A 350 -6.20 -14.13 -21.22
CA LEU A 350 -4.91 -13.45 -21.16
C LEU A 350 -3.85 -14.30 -20.45
N ASP A 351 -4.22 -14.98 -19.33
CA ASP A 351 -3.32 -15.89 -18.64
C ASP A 351 -2.81 -17.02 -19.55
N ARG A 352 -3.68 -17.59 -20.41
CA ARG A 352 -3.26 -18.58 -21.41
C ARG A 352 -2.28 -18.03 -22.46
N LEU A 353 -2.20 -16.74 -22.57
CA LEU A 353 -1.21 -16.05 -23.44
C LEU A 353 0.08 -15.68 -22.68
N GLY A 354 0.21 -16.06 -21.40
CA GLY A 354 1.35 -15.73 -20.54
C GLY A 354 1.27 -14.34 -19.89
N ILE A 355 0.10 -13.68 -19.96
CA ILE A 355 -0.12 -12.31 -19.49
C ILE A 355 -0.87 -12.34 -18.17
N ALA A 356 -0.18 -12.06 -17.07
CA ALA A 356 -0.74 -12.02 -15.73
C ALA A 356 -1.34 -10.65 -15.41
N VAL A 357 -2.66 -10.58 -15.37
CA VAL A 357 -3.45 -9.42 -14.94
C VAL A 357 -4.37 -9.82 -13.78
N ARG A 358 -4.92 -8.86 -13.08
CA ARG A 358 -5.93 -9.11 -12.05
C ARG A 358 -7.34 -8.85 -12.56
N THR A 359 -8.32 -9.61 -12.07
CA THR A 359 -9.74 -9.42 -12.41
C THR A 359 -10.61 -9.35 -11.16
N GLY A 360 -11.78 -8.70 -11.27
CA GLY A 360 -12.76 -8.59 -10.21
C GLY A 360 -12.84 -7.20 -9.58
N HIS A 361 -13.28 -7.13 -8.33
CA HIS A 361 -13.52 -5.86 -7.63
C HIS A 361 -12.26 -5.27 -6.95
N HIS A 362 -11.10 -5.92 -7.04
CA HIS A 362 -9.79 -5.44 -6.53
C HIS A 362 -9.80 -5.03 -5.05
N CYS A 363 -10.64 -5.65 -4.23
CA CYS A 363 -10.87 -5.26 -2.83
C CYS A 363 -11.34 -3.79 -2.66
N ALA A 364 -12.07 -3.26 -3.65
CA ALA A 364 -12.67 -1.93 -3.67
C ALA A 364 -14.09 -2.01 -4.26
N GLN A 365 -14.94 -2.85 -3.67
CA GLN A 365 -16.30 -3.09 -4.15
C GLN A 365 -17.13 -1.82 -4.28
N PRO A 366 -17.07 -0.81 -3.38
CA PRO A 366 -17.81 0.44 -3.56
C PRO A 366 -17.46 1.19 -4.85
N VAL A 367 -16.25 1.04 -5.39
CA VAL A 367 -15.89 1.59 -6.72
C VAL A 367 -16.68 0.88 -7.83
N MET A 368 -16.83 -0.43 -7.74
CA MET A 368 -17.61 -1.20 -8.72
C MET A 368 -19.08 -0.81 -8.69
N ASP A 369 -19.64 -0.68 -7.48
CA ASP A 369 -21.03 -0.25 -7.27
C ASP A 369 -21.26 1.17 -7.82
N ARG A 370 -20.30 2.09 -7.62
CA ARG A 370 -20.35 3.47 -8.18
C ARG A 370 -20.40 3.50 -9.71
N PHE A 371 -19.70 2.58 -10.38
CA PHE A 371 -19.73 2.47 -11.85
C PHE A 371 -20.82 1.53 -12.38
N GLY A 372 -21.57 0.85 -11.52
CA GLY A 372 -22.61 -0.12 -11.90
C GLY A 372 -22.06 -1.35 -12.62
N ILE A 373 -20.87 -1.84 -12.21
CA ILE A 373 -20.17 -2.98 -12.82
C ILE A 373 -19.81 -4.03 -11.76
N GLN A 374 -19.58 -5.28 -12.19
CA GLN A 374 -19.22 -6.37 -11.29
C GLN A 374 -17.73 -6.44 -10.98
N GLY A 375 -16.90 -5.88 -11.84
CA GLY A 375 -15.45 -5.89 -11.74
C GLY A 375 -14.80 -5.39 -13.01
N THR A 376 -13.46 -5.27 -12.98
CA THR A 376 -12.65 -4.89 -14.14
C THR A 376 -11.50 -5.87 -14.34
N VAL A 377 -10.86 -5.81 -15.51
CA VAL A 377 -9.49 -6.29 -15.71
C VAL A 377 -8.56 -5.15 -15.30
N ARG A 378 -7.54 -5.45 -14.52
CA ARG A 378 -6.55 -4.46 -14.07
C ARG A 378 -5.15 -4.91 -14.48
N ALA A 379 -4.48 -4.11 -15.28
CA ALA A 379 -3.04 -4.16 -15.48
C ALA A 379 -2.38 -3.14 -14.52
N SER A 380 -1.31 -3.53 -13.87
CA SER A 380 -0.52 -2.64 -13.00
C SER A 380 0.97 -2.84 -13.24
N PHE A 381 1.66 -1.74 -13.41
CA PHE A 381 3.08 -1.71 -13.78
C PHE A 381 3.96 -1.63 -12.53
N GLY A 382 5.21 -2.04 -12.69
CA GLY A 382 6.28 -1.88 -11.75
C GLY A 382 7.57 -1.48 -12.47
N LEU A 383 8.57 -1.11 -11.71
CA LEU A 383 9.86 -0.55 -12.18
C LEU A 383 10.59 -1.38 -13.25
N TYR A 384 10.21 -2.63 -13.43
CA TYR A 384 10.84 -3.56 -14.40
C TYR A 384 9.99 -3.81 -15.67
N ASN A 385 8.77 -3.29 -15.78
CA ASN A 385 7.94 -3.52 -16.95
C ASN A 385 8.43 -2.73 -18.16
N THR A 386 8.05 -3.18 -19.35
CA THR A 386 8.50 -2.60 -20.63
C THR A 386 7.34 -2.26 -21.57
N LYS A 387 7.61 -1.46 -22.61
CA LYS A 387 6.62 -1.17 -23.66
C LYS A 387 6.22 -2.41 -24.45
N GLU A 388 7.14 -3.34 -24.64
CA GLU A 388 6.87 -4.62 -25.32
C GLU A 388 5.88 -5.46 -24.53
N GLU A 389 5.90 -5.39 -23.19
CA GLU A 389 4.91 -6.03 -22.33
C GLU A 389 3.53 -5.35 -22.43
N VAL A 390 3.48 -4.04 -22.59
CA VAL A 390 2.24 -3.31 -22.93
C VAL A 390 1.72 -3.72 -24.30
N ASP A 391 2.58 -3.81 -25.32
CA ASP A 391 2.19 -4.27 -26.65
C ASP A 391 1.66 -5.71 -26.64
N ALA A 392 2.27 -6.58 -25.84
CA ALA A 392 1.78 -7.95 -25.64
C ALA A 392 0.38 -7.95 -24.98
N LEU A 393 0.14 -7.12 -23.97
CA LEU A 393 -1.19 -6.95 -23.36
C LEU A 393 -2.21 -6.50 -24.40
N VAL A 394 -1.93 -5.43 -25.16
CA VAL A 394 -2.84 -4.88 -26.17
C VAL A 394 -3.15 -5.91 -27.24
N ALA A 395 -2.14 -6.63 -27.75
CA ALA A 395 -2.33 -7.71 -28.72
C ALA A 395 -3.17 -8.86 -28.14
N GLY A 396 -2.92 -9.23 -26.87
CA GLY A 396 -3.70 -10.21 -26.14
C GLY A 396 -5.17 -9.82 -26.00
N VAL A 397 -5.44 -8.58 -25.59
CA VAL A 397 -6.82 -8.05 -25.44
C VAL A 397 -7.52 -8.03 -26.80
N LYS A 398 -6.89 -7.53 -27.88
CA LYS A 398 -7.45 -7.55 -29.24
C LYS A 398 -7.78 -8.97 -29.70
N ARG A 399 -6.87 -9.93 -29.45
CA ARG A 399 -7.08 -11.34 -29.81
C ARG A 399 -8.26 -11.96 -29.04
N VAL A 400 -8.35 -11.71 -27.74
CA VAL A 400 -9.46 -12.22 -26.91
C VAL A 400 -10.77 -11.59 -27.35
N SER A 401 -10.82 -10.28 -27.62
CA SER A 401 -12.03 -9.59 -28.08
C SER A 401 -12.59 -10.12 -29.39
N GLN A 402 -11.76 -10.72 -30.23
CA GLN A 402 -12.21 -11.35 -31.50
C GLN A 402 -12.84 -12.74 -31.30
N MET A 403 -12.84 -13.29 -30.08
CA MET A 403 -13.41 -14.59 -29.76
C MET A 403 -14.88 -14.48 -29.32
N PHE A 404 -15.32 -13.27 -29.00
CA PHE A 404 -16.67 -12.94 -28.57
C PHE A 404 -17.38 -12.05 -29.60
#